data_985c372499d4db0f61b0afe774346f68
#
_entry.id   985c372499d4db0f61b0afe774346f68
#
_cell.length_a   1.000
_cell.length_b   1.000
_cell.length_c   1.000
_cell.angle_alpha   90.00
_cell.angle_beta   90.00
_cell.angle_gamma   90.00
#
_symmetry.space_group_name_H-M   'P 1'
#
loop_
_entity.id
_entity.type
_entity.pdbx_description
1 polymer ?
#
loop_
_entity_poly.entity_id
_entity_poly.type
_entity_poly.pdbx_seq_one_letter_code
_entity_poly.pdbx_strand_id
1 'polypeptide(L)' 'MYKKFQALLDKTNKTAYQVSKETGVSQTAFSNWKSGRSEPSIESLRKIAKYFGVPIESLLEDDPAGEG' A
#
# COMPACT_ATOMS: atom_id res chain seq x y z
N MET A 1 0.92 -3.82 -6.56
CA MET A 1 0.63 -2.83 -5.54
C MET A 1 1.35 -3.07 -4.23
N TYR A 2 1.29 -4.26 -3.69
CA TYR A 2 1.89 -4.52 -2.38
C TYR A 2 3.39 -4.26 -2.33
N LYS A 3 4.09 -4.54 -3.40
CA LYS A 3 5.53 -4.27 -3.44
C LYS A 3 5.81 -2.78 -3.25
N LYS A 4 4.98 -1.93 -3.83
CA LYS A 4 5.15 -0.49 -3.67
C LYS A 4 4.87 -0.09 -2.22
N PHE A 5 3.84 -0.69 -1.64
CA PHE A 5 3.49 -0.42 -0.26
C PHE A 5 4.63 -0.85 0.66
N GLN A 6 5.17 -2.04 0.44
CA GLN A 6 6.27 -2.54 1.24
C GLN A 6 7.50 -1.63 1.13
N ALA A 7 7.77 -1.15 -0.08
CA ALA A 7 8.90 -0.25 -0.29
C ALA A 7 8.71 1.04 0.52
N LEU A 8 7.48 1.53 0.59
CA LEU A 8 7.21 2.73 1.38
C LEU A 8 7.39 2.47 2.87
N LEU A 9 6.99 1.29 3.34
CA LEU A 9 7.19 0.94 4.73
C LEU A 9 8.69 0.93 5.06
N ASP A 10 9.47 0.31 4.20
CA ASP A 10 10.91 0.21 4.42
C ASP A 10 11.57 1.60 4.36
N LYS A 11 11.16 2.38 3.40
CA LYS A 11 11.74 3.70 3.20
C LYS A 11 11.44 4.64 4.37
N THR A 12 10.26 4.52 4.94
CA THR A 12 9.84 5.39 6.03
C THR A 12 10.06 4.77 7.40
N ASN A 13 10.57 3.55 7.42
CA ASN A 13 10.82 2.83 8.68
C ASN A 13 9.54 2.65 9.50
N LYS A 14 8.45 2.35 8.81
CA LYS A 14 7.17 2.12 9.45
C LYS A 14 6.74 0.67 9.26
N THR A 15 5.83 0.22 10.12
CA THR A 15 5.30 -1.14 10.03
C THR A 15 3.88 -1.10 9.50
N ALA A 16 3.42 -2.23 8.98
CA ALA A 16 2.04 -2.34 8.52
C ALA A 16 1.07 -2.09 9.67
N TYR A 17 1.43 -2.53 10.87
CA TYR A 17 0.60 -2.31 12.04
C TYR A 17 0.40 -0.81 12.28
N GLN A 18 1.51 -0.05 12.19
CA GLN A 18 1.49 1.37 12.41
C GLN A 18 0.61 2.07 11.38
N VAL A 19 0.78 1.71 10.11
CA VAL A 19 0.00 2.29 9.04
C VAL A 19 -1.47 1.94 9.19
N SER A 20 -1.76 0.69 9.57
CA SER A 20 -3.12 0.25 9.79
C SER A 20 -3.78 1.11 10.87
N LYS A 21 -3.09 1.31 11.96
CA LYS A 21 -3.62 2.07 13.08
C LYS A 21 -3.89 3.52 12.70
N GLU A 22 -3.01 4.09 11.90
CA GLU A 22 -3.11 5.51 11.57
C GLU A 22 -4.02 5.82 10.39
N THR A 23 -4.17 4.88 9.47
CA THR A 23 -5.03 5.10 8.32
C THR A 23 -6.42 4.51 8.49
N GLY A 24 -6.56 3.58 9.41
CA GLY A 24 -7.85 2.90 9.58
C GLY A 24 -8.03 1.70 8.67
N VAL A 25 -7.05 1.40 7.82
CA VAL A 25 -7.12 0.23 6.97
C VAL A 25 -6.66 -0.98 7.78
N SER A 26 -7.43 -2.06 7.79
CA SER A 26 -7.13 -3.17 8.67
C SER A 26 -5.88 -3.94 8.26
N GLN A 27 -5.24 -4.57 9.23
CA GLN A 27 -4.10 -5.41 8.93
C GLN A 27 -4.49 -6.63 8.12
N THR A 28 -5.72 -7.09 8.30
CA THR A 28 -6.24 -8.20 7.50
C THR A 28 -6.25 -7.82 6.03
N ALA A 29 -6.62 -6.58 5.73
CA ALA A 29 -6.60 -6.11 4.35
C ALA A 29 -5.18 -6.17 3.79
N PHE A 30 -4.20 -5.71 4.56
CA PHE A 30 -2.81 -5.75 4.10
C PHE A 30 -2.35 -7.18 3.85
N SER A 31 -2.74 -8.09 4.72
CA SER A 31 -2.38 -9.49 4.58
C SER A 31 -2.99 -10.07 3.30
N ASN A 32 -4.24 -9.72 3.02
CA ASN A 32 -4.91 -10.19 1.82
C ASN A 32 -4.26 -9.64 0.56
N TRP A 33 -3.83 -8.39 0.59
CA TRP A 33 -3.15 -7.79 -0.56
C TRP A 33 -1.81 -8.49 -0.79
N LYS A 34 -1.10 -8.79 0.29
CA LYS A 34 0.18 -9.45 0.19
C LYS A 34 0.05 -10.84 -0.42
N SER A 35 -0.98 -11.57 -0.03
CA SER A 35 -1.18 -12.92 -0.51
C SER A 35 -1.89 -12.97 -1.87
N GLY A 36 -2.36 -11.85 -2.35
CA GLY A 36 -3.07 -11.81 -3.63
C GLY A 36 -4.53 -12.18 -3.55
N ARG A 37 -5.06 -12.32 -2.36
CA ARG A 37 -6.47 -12.68 -2.21
C ARG A 37 -7.40 -11.56 -2.63
N SER A 38 -7.00 -10.33 -2.40
CA SER A 38 -7.82 -9.20 -2.78
C SER A 38 -6.91 -8.05 -3.14
N GLU A 39 -7.49 -7.02 -3.73
CA GLU A 39 -6.77 -5.83 -4.09
C GLU A 39 -7.36 -4.65 -3.34
N PRO A 40 -6.55 -3.65 -3.07
CA PRO A 40 -7.05 -2.48 -2.34
C PRO A 40 -8.04 -1.70 -3.17
N SER A 41 -9.04 -1.14 -2.50
CA SER A 41 -9.98 -0.26 -3.16
C SER A 41 -9.31 1.08 -3.40
N ILE A 42 -9.91 1.89 -4.25
CA ILE A 42 -9.39 3.23 -4.51
C ILE A 42 -9.36 4.04 -3.22
N GLU A 43 -10.37 3.86 -2.40
CA GLU A 43 -10.44 4.57 -1.14
C GLU A 43 -9.27 4.21 -0.22
N SER A 44 -8.97 2.92 -0.13
CA SER A 44 -7.83 2.47 0.68
C SER A 44 -6.53 3.00 0.13
N LEU A 45 -6.37 2.97 -1.19
CA LEU A 45 -5.17 3.50 -1.83
C LEU A 45 -5.00 4.98 -1.56
N ARG A 46 -6.08 5.73 -1.58
CA ARG A 46 -6.02 7.16 -1.30
C ARG A 46 -5.57 7.42 0.13
N LYS A 47 -6.10 6.65 1.07
CA LYS A 47 -5.73 6.81 2.47
C LYS A 47 -4.23 6.56 2.67
N ILE A 48 -3.74 5.50 2.06
CA ILE A 48 -2.34 5.14 2.19
C ILE A 48 -1.45 6.17 1.50
N ALA A 49 -1.82 6.58 0.29
CA ALA A 49 -1.04 7.56 -0.44
C ALA A 49 -0.96 8.88 0.31
N LYS A 50 -2.08 9.31 0.87
CA LYS A 50 -2.12 10.53 1.64
C LYS A 50 -1.27 10.42 2.88
N TYR A 51 -1.33 9.28 3.54
CA TYR A 51 -0.55 9.06 4.74
C TYR A 51 0.95 9.16 4.47
N PHE A 52 1.40 8.59 3.37
CA PHE A 52 2.82 8.65 3.02
C PHE A 52 3.21 9.91 2.28
N GLY A 53 2.25 10.73 1.89
CA GLY A 53 2.54 11.96 1.18
C GLY A 53 2.99 11.72 -0.26
N VAL A 54 2.46 10.68 -0.90
CA VAL A 54 2.80 10.36 -2.29
C VAL A 54 1.53 10.33 -3.13
N PRO A 55 1.66 10.48 -4.45
CA PRO A 55 0.48 10.38 -5.31
C PRO A 55 0.01 8.94 -5.36
N ILE A 56 -1.28 8.75 -5.56
CA ILE A 56 -1.86 7.42 -5.60
C ILE A 56 -1.24 6.59 -6.72
N GLU A 57 -0.79 7.21 -7.78
CA GLU A 57 -0.14 6.52 -8.89
C GLU A 57 1.10 5.79 -8.44
N SER A 58 1.76 6.30 -7.41
CA SER A 58 2.94 5.63 -6.88
C SER A 58 2.63 4.25 -6.32
N LEU A 59 1.38 4.04 -5.94
CA LEU A 59 0.96 2.74 -5.43
C LEU A 59 0.40 1.87 -6.54
N LEU A 60 -0.18 2.49 -7.57
CA LEU A 60 -0.80 1.75 -8.65
C LEU A 60 0.20 1.19 -9.64
N GLU A 61 1.27 1.92 -9.87
CA GLU A 61 2.27 1.49 -10.83
C GLU A 61 3.11 0.42 -10.25
N ASP A 62 2.75 -0.81 -10.55
CA ASP A 62 3.47 -1.88 -10.02
C ASP A 62 4.78 -2.02 -10.66
N ASP A 63 4.78 -2.27 -11.87
CA ASP A 63 6.01 -2.57 -12.53
C ASP A 63 5.87 -2.29 -13.97
N PRO A 64 6.49 -1.27 -14.41
CA PRO A 64 6.37 -0.90 -15.78
C PRO A 64 6.93 -1.93 -16.68
N ALA A 65 7.84 -2.61 -16.23
CA ALA A 65 8.39 -3.60 -17.06
C ALA A 65 7.42 -4.65 -17.22
N GLY A 66 7.03 -4.55 -16.43
CA GLY A 66 6.18 -5.48 -16.65
C GLY A 66 5.47 -5.06 -17.75
N GLU A 67 6.02 -4.50 -17.66
CA GLU A 67 5.56 -4.31 -18.01
C GLU A 67 5.55 -4.02 -18.25
N GLY A 68 5.84 -4.13 -18.41
CA GLY A 68 5.81 -3.96 -18.51
C GLY A 68 5.83 -3.85 -18.44
#